data_1751722319f94f44d06dee2de643e6f4
#
_entry.id   1751722319f94f44d06dee2de643e6f4
#
_cell.length_a   1.000
_cell.length_b   1.000
_cell.length_c   1.000
_cell.angle_alpha   90.00
_cell.angle_beta   90.00
_cell.angle_gamma   90.00
#
_symmetry.space_group_name_H-M   'P 1'
#
loop_
_entity.id
_entity.type
_entity.pdbx_description
1 polymer ?
#
loop_
_entity_poly.entity_id
_entity_poly.type
_entity_poly.pdbx_seq_one_letter_code
_entity_poly.pdbx_strand_id
1 'polypeptide(L)'
;MLNHLTLRRLSMAYIIEDFKTNSYFINFNKAVCRLEEALEEYDKYGISSSRDGVIQRFEFCTELAWKSTREFLLSEGYVDINSPKTVMKQAYADNIIEDDEAWLELLYSRNLTSHLYDDSTASDIFNSIKNKYLGLFKALIAKLKG
;
A
#
# COMPACT_ATOMS: atom_id res chain seq x y z
N MET A 1 23.83 31.57 -5.48
CA MET A 1 24.00 30.24 -4.85
C MET A 1 22.68 29.82 -4.18
N LEU A 2 22.20 28.62 -4.49
CA LEU A 2 20.99 28.09 -3.87
C LEU A 2 21.25 27.72 -2.41
N ASN A 3 20.31 28.03 -1.51
CA ASN A 3 20.41 27.66 -0.12
C ASN A 3 20.07 26.16 0.07
N HIS A 4 20.37 25.63 1.23
CA HIS A 4 20.18 24.22 1.55
C HIS A 4 18.71 23.78 1.39
N LEU A 5 17.74 24.59 1.80
CA LEU A 5 16.32 24.28 1.68
C LEU A 5 15.87 24.23 0.22
N THR A 6 16.35 25.12 -0.62
CA THR A 6 16.05 25.14 -2.06
C THR A 6 16.59 23.89 -2.74
N LEU A 7 17.83 23.50 -2.45
CA LEU A 7 18.45 22.29 -2.99
C LEU A 7 17.68 21.05 -2.55
N ARG A 8 17.22 21.00 -1.30
CA ARG A 8 16.43 19.87 -0.80
C ARG A 8 15.08 19.77 -1.53
N ARG A 9 14.41 20.90 -1.77
CA ARG A 9 13.13 20.92 -2.52
C ARG A 9 13.32 20.46 -3.96
N LEU A 10 14.39 20.87 -4.63
CA LEU A 10 14.69 20.44 -5.99
C LEU A 10 14.99 18.94 -6.04
N SER A 11 15.74 18.43 -5.06
CA SER A 11 16.04 17.01 -4.94
C SER A 11 14.76 16.18 -4.73
N MET A 12 13.85 16.64 -3.87
CA MET A 12 12.57 15.98 -3.61
C MET A 12 11.68 15.95 -4.86
N ALA A 13 11.60 17.06 -5.59
CA ALA A 13 10.82 17.13 -6.83
C ALA A 13 11.37 16.15 -7.87
N TYR A 14 12.67 16.06 -8.01
CA TYR A 14 13.33 15.13 -8.93
C TYR A 14 13.07 13.68 -8.54
N ILE A 15 13.20 13.34 -7.25
CA ILE A 15 12.93 12.00 -6.72
C ILE A 15 11.48 11.58 -7.00
N ILE A 16 10.51 12.45 -6.75
CA ILE A 16 9.09 12.19 -7.00
C ILE A 16 8.83 11.93 -8.49
N GLU A 17 9.45 12.70 -9.38
CA GLU A 17 9.32 12.54 -10.82
C GLU A 17 9.88 11.20 -11.30
N ASP A 18 11.09 10.85 -10.86
CA ASP A 18 11.74 9.57 -11.14
C ASP A 18 10.93 8.40 -10.56
N PHE A 19 10.35 8.58 -9.38
CA PHE A 19 9.63 7.53 -8.68
C PHE A 19 8.40 7.06 -9.46
N LYS A 20 7.77 7.90 -10.26
CA LYS A 20 6.64 7.51 -11.11
C LYS A 20 6.98 6.41 -12.10
N THR A 21 8.27 6.24 -12.43
CA THR A 21 8.75 5.18 -13.32
C THR A 21 9.26 3.95 -12.58
N ASN A 22 9.26 3.97 -11.25
CA ASN A 22 9.68 2.84 -10.44
C ASN A 22 8.78 1.64 -10.67
N SER A 23 9.35 0.47 -10.91
CA SER A 23 8.59 -0.73 -11.26
C SER A 23 7.64 -1.20 -10.15
N TYR A 24 8.05 -1.08 -8.89
CA TYR A 24 7.17 -1.41 -7.76
C TYR A 24 5.96 -0.48 -7.71
N PHE A 25 6.18 0.81 -7.91
CA PHE A 25 5.10 1.80 -7.92
C PHE A 25 4.11 1.56 -9.07
N ILE A 26 4.61 1.30 -10.27
CA ILE A 26 3.78 1.00 -11.43
C ILE A 26 2.93 -0.25 -11.17
N ASN A 27 3.54 -1.30 -10.63
CA ASN A 27 2.84 -2.55 -10.33
C ASN A 27 1.85 -2.39 -9.18
N PHE A 28 2.16 -1.53 -8.20
CA PHE A 28 1.24 -1.21 -7.12
C PHE A 28 -0.04 -0.56 -7.65
N ASN A 29 0.09 0.42 -8.54
CA ASN A 29 -1.06 1.05 -9.19
C ASN A 29 -1.94 0.02 -9.91
N LYS A 30 -1.31 -0.87 -10.69
CA LYS A 30 -2.03 -1.93 -11.41
C LYS A 30 -2.73 -2.89 -10.45
N ALA A 31 -2.07 -3.25 -9.36
CA ALA A 31 -2.64 -4.18 -8.38
C ALA A 31 -3.87 -3.58 -7.70
N VAL A 32 -3.85 -2.29 -7.36
CA VAL A 32 -4.99 -1.60 -6.76
C VAL A 32 -6.17 -1.51 -7.73
N CYS A 33 -5.91 -1.24 -9.02
CA CYS A 33 -6.96 -1.25 -10.03
C CYS A 33 -7.63 -2.63 -10.12
N ARG A 34 -6.83 -3.70 -10.09
CA ARG A 34 -7.37 -5.07 -10.11
C ARG A 34 -8.13 -5.43 -8.86
N LEU A 35 -7.73 -4.90 -7.70
CA LEU A 35 -8.48 -5.08 -6.47
C LEU A 35 -9.84 -4.42 -6.57
N GLU A 36 -9.92 -3.20 -7.11
CA GLU A 36 -11.19 -2.51 -7.32
C GLU A 36 -12.11 -3.31 -8.26
N GLU A 37 -11.56 -3.82 -9.35
CA GLU A 37 -12.32 -4.66 -10.29
C GLU A 37 -12.89 -5.91 -9.60
N ALA A 38 -12.07 -6.56 -8.78
CA ALA A 38 -12.51 -7.76 -8.04
C ALA A 38 -13.63 -7.45 -7.04
N LEU A 39 -13.56 -6.30 -6.37
CA LEU A 39 -14.62 -5.84 -5.47
C LEU A 39 -15.91 -5.54 -6.23
N GLU A 40 -15.84 -4.93 -7.40
CA GLU A 40 -16.99 -4.69 -8.27
C GLU A 40 -17.62 -6.00 -8.73
N GLU A 41 -16.82 -6.99 -9.13
CA GLU A 41 -17.30 -8.31 -9.50
C GLU A 41 -18.00 -9.02 -8.34
N TYR A 42 -17.45 -8.91 -7.14
CA TYR A 42 -18.09 -9.49 -5.96
C TYR A 42 -19.44 -8.84 -5.70
N ASP A 43 -19.54 -7.51 -5.77
CA ASP A 43 -20.80 -6.79 -5.58
C ASP A 43 -21.85 -7.24 -6.61
N LYS A 44 -21.42 -7.60 -7.82
CA LYS A 44 -22.30 -8.01 -8.91
C LYS A 44 -22.75 -9.47 -8.81
N TYR A 45 -21.84 -10.37 -8.44
CA TYR A 45 -22.11 -11.82 -8.50
C TYR A 45 -22.20 -12.50 -7.13
N GLY A 46 -21.55 -11.98 -6.11
CA GLY A 46 -21.68 -12.40 -4.70
C GLY A 46 -21.27 -13.83 -4.37
N ILE A 47 -20.39 -14.46 -5.16
CA ILE A 47 -19.98 -15.85 -4.94
C ILE A 47 -18.69 -15.95 -4.11
N SER A 48 -18.56 -17.06 -3.35
CA SER A 48 -17.41 -17.28 -2.45
C SER A 48 -16.06 -17.21 -3.14
N SER A 49 -15.95 -17.77 -4.36
CA SER A 49 -14.69 -17.72 -5.12
C SER A 49 -14.29 -16.30 -5.50
N SER A 50 -15.25 -15.41 -5.70
CA SER A 50 -14.99 -13.99 -5.95
C SER A 50 -14.44 -13.31 -4.70
N ARG A 51 -14.91 -13.68 -3.51
CA ARG A 51 -14.38 -13.18 -2.23
C ARG A 51 -12.93 -13.61 -2.05
N ASP A 52 -12.63 -14.87 -2.33
CA ASP A 52 -11.28 -15.41 -2.24
C ASP A 52 -10.33 -14.70 -3.22
N GLY A 53 -10.82 -14.36 -4.39
CA GLY A 53 -10.09 -13.56 -5.38
C GLY A 53 -9.76 -12.15 -4.87
N VAL A 54 -10.70 -11.51 -4.17
CA VAL A 54 -10.46 -10.20 -3.55
C VAL A 54 -9.34 -10.30 -2.51
N ILE A 55 -9.39 -11.32 -1.65
CA ILE A 55 -8.37 -11.52 -0.61
C ILE A 55 -6.99 -11.73 -1.23
N GLN A 56 -6.89 -12.54 -2.28
CA GLN A 56 -5.63 -12.76 -2.98
C GLN A 56 -5.07 -11.47 -3.58
N ARG A 57 -5.91 -10.67 -4.21
CA ARG A 57 -5.49 -9.37 -4.76
C ARG A 57 -5.08 -8.38 -3.68
N PHE A 58 -5.72 -8.43 -2.52
CA PHE A 58 -5.31 -7.67 -1.35
C PHE A 58 -3.89 -8.05 -0.91
N GLU A 59 -3.54 -9.33 -0.91
CA GLU A 59 -2.19 -9.78 -0.58
C GLU A 59 -1.15 -9.15 -1.52
N PHE A 60 -1.41 -9.15 -2.82
CA PHE A 60 -0.52 -8.51 -3.80
C PHE A 60 -0.41 -7.00 -3.57
N CYS A 61 -1.53 -6.34 -3.31
CA CYS A 61 -1.53 -4.90 -3.02
C CYS A 61 -0.68 -4.57 -1.81
N THR A 62 -0.79 -5.35 -0.73
CA THR A 62 -0.02 -5.13 0.49
C THR A 62 1.47 -5.27 0.25
N GLU A 63 1.89 -6.32 -0.48
CA GLU A 63 3.30 -6.53 -0.82
C GLU A 63 3.87 -5.36 -1.63
N LEU A 64 3.14 -4.93 -2.64
CA LEU A 64 3.58 -3.83 -3.50
C LEU A 64 3.51 -2.48 -2.79
N ALA A 65 2.57 -2.30 -1.88
CA ALA A 65 2.44 -1.08 -1.10
C ALA A 65 3.68 -0.81 -0.26
N TRP A 66 4.09 -1.77 0.57
CA TRP A 66 5.23 -1.55 1.44
C TRP A 66 6.56 -1.55 0.67
N LYS A 67 6.68 -2.35 -0.39
CA LYS A 67 7.88 -2.37 -1.24
C LYS A 67 8.04 -1.06 -2.00
N SER A 68 6.97 -0.51 -2.55
CA SER A 68 6.99 0.80 -3.21
C SER A 68 7.38 1.91 -2.23
N THR A 69 6.81 1.89 -1.04
CA THR A 69 7.12 2.86 0.00
C THR A 69 8.58 2.74 0.45
N ARG A 70 9.09 1.51 0.59
CA ARG A 70 10.49 1.27 0.89
C ARG A 70 11.41 1.88 -0.17
N GLU A 71 11.14 1.63 -1.45
CA GLU A 71 11.93 2.19 -2.54
C GLU A 71 11.93 3.72 -2.50
N PHE A 72 10.78 4.32 -2.24
CA PHE A 72 10.68 5.77 -2.10
C PHE A 72 11.54 6.28 -0.94
N LEU A 73 11.46 5.66 0.22
CA LEU A 73 12.24 6.04 1.39
C LEU A 73 13.74 5.82 1.19
N LEU A 74 14.14 4.72 0.53
CA LEU A 74 15.55 4.49 0.18
C LEU A 74 16.07 5.59 -0.73
N SER A 75 15.27 6.07 -1.68
CA SER A 75 15.67 7.17 -2.56
C SER A 75 15.83 8.50 -1.80
N GLU A 76 15.17 8.64 -0.66
CA GLU A 76 15.35 9.81 0.23
C GLU A 76 16.53 9.67 1.19
N GLY A 77 17.24 8.54 1.17
CA GLY A 77 18.44 8.34 1.97
C GLY A 77 18.26 7.51 3.23
N TYR A 78 17.05 7.03 3.50
CA TYR A 78 16.84 6.13 4.64
C TYR A 78 17.48 4.78 4.37
N VAL A 79 17.97 4.13 5.42
CA VAL A 79 18.61 2.82 5.39
C VAL A 79 18.02 1.93 6.50
N ASP A 80 18.29 0.64 6.42
CA ASP A 80 17.90 -0.34 7.46
C ASP A 80 16.38 -0.45 7.66
N ILE A 81 15.62 -0.23 6.60
CA ILE A 81 14.17 -0.38 6.57
C ILE A 81 13.81 -1.63 5.77
N ASN A 82 13.90 -2.81 6.40
CA ASN A 82 13.86 -4.10 5.72
C ASN A 82 12.61 -4.93 5.99
N SER A 83 11.63 -4.38 6.69
CA SER A 83 10.38 -5.08 6.98
C SER A 83 9.18 -4.16 6.71
N PRO A 84 8.01 -4.74 6.41
CA PRO A 84 6.81 -3.93 6.20
C PRO A 84 6.50 -2.98 7.35
N LYS A 85 6.59 -3.48 8.57
CA LYS A 85 6.30 -2.68 9.77
C LYS A 85 7.27 -1.51 9.93
N THR A 86 8.56 -1.77 9.75
CA THR A 86 9.60 -0.73 9.85
C THR A 86 9.40 0.34 8.78
N VAL A 87 9.10 -0.09 7.55
CA VAL A 87 8.83 0.83 6.44
C VAL A 87 7.63 1.72 6.73
N MET A 88 6.53 1.14 7.20
CA MET A 88 5.31 1.93 7.46
C MET A 88 5.46 2.86 8.66
N LYS A 89 6.25 2.50 9.66
CA LYS A 89 6.58 3.41 10.76
C LYS A 89 7.38 4.61 10.28
N GLN A 90 8.35 4.40 9.39
CA GLN A 90 9.11 5.50 8.81
C GLN A 90 8.23 6.36 7.90
N ALA A 91 7.35 5.75 7.14
CA ALA A 91 6.39 6.46 6.30
C ALA A 91 5.48 7.38 7.13
N TYR A 92 5.07 6.92 8.30
CA TYR A 92 4.30 7.75 9.22
C TYR A 92 5.12 8.93 9.72
N ALA A 93 6.36 8.69 10.13
CA ALA A 93 7.27 9.76 10.61
C ALA A 93 7.51 10.82 9.52
N ASP A 94 7.52 10.42 8.26
CA ASP A 94 7.71 11.31 7.10
C ASP A 94 6.42 11.88 6.51
N ASN A 95 5.29 11.66 7.16
CA ASN A 95 3.98 12.13 6.71
C ASN A 95 3.54 11.57 5.34
N ILE A 96 4.05 10.41 4.96
CA ILE A 96 3.62 9.69 3.76
C ILE A 96 2.29 8.98 4.03
N ILE A 97 2.11 8.48 5.24
CA ILE A 97 0.84 7.96 5.73
C ILE A 97 0.40 8.73 6.96
N GLU A 98 -0.91 8.85 7.16
CA GLU A 98 -1.50 9.63 8.26
C GLU A 98 -1.94 8.78 9.45
N ASP A 99 -2.20 7.49 9.22
CA ASP A 99 -2.75 6.57 10.24
C ASP A 99 -1.89 5.30 10.30
N ASP A 100 -0.90 5.32 11.19
CA ASP A 100 0.00 4.20 11.37
C ASP A 100 -0.72 2.99 11.98
N GLU A 101 -1.68 3.20 12.88
CA GLU A 101 -2.45 2.10 13.48
C GLU A 101 -3.25 1.35 12.41
N ALA A 102 -3.88 2.08 11.49
CA ALA A 102 -4.62 1.47 10.37
C ALA A 102 -3.71 0.63 9.49
N TRP A 103 -2.51 1.10 9.21
CA TRP A 103 -1.54 0.35 8.41
C TRP A 103 -1.00 -0.88 9.15
N LEU A 104 -0.78 -0.79 10.46
CA LEU A 104 -0.38 -1.95 11.25
C LEU A 104 -1.49 -3.01 11.28
N GLU A 105 -2.74 -2.58 11.39
CA GLU A 105 -3.89 -3.47 11.30
C GLU A 105 -3.98 -4.14 9.92
N LEU A 106 -3.77 -3.39 8.85
CA LEU A 106 -3.72 -3.90 7.48
C LEU A 106 -2.64 -4.99 7.33
N LEU A 107 -1.45 -4.72 7.83
CA LEU A 107 -0.35 -5.68 7.79
C LEU A 107 -0.66 -6.94 8.61
N TYR A 108 -1.30 -6.79 9.76
CA TYR A 108 -1.75 -7.90 10.58
C TYR A 108 -2.80 -8.74 9.83
N SER A 109 -3.77 -8.10 9.21
CA SER A 109 -4.79 -8.79 8.39
C SER A 109 -4.14 -9.56 7.25
N ARG A 110 -3.13 -8.99 6.60
CA ARG A 110 -2.36 -9.69 5.55
C ARG A 110 -1.73 -10.98 6.08
N ASN A 111 -1.17 -10.93 7.28
CA ASN A 111 -0.58 -12.14 7.88
C ASN A 111 -1.64 -13.20 8.17
N LEU A 112 -2.84 -12.79 8.55
CA LEU A 112 -3.95 -13.72 8.81
C LEU A 112 -4.44 -14.42 7.54
N THR A 113 -4.26 -13.85 6.35
CA THR A 113 -4.76 -14.47 5.11
C THR A 113 -4.12 -15.81 4.81
N SER A 114 -2.97 -16.11 5.40
CA SER A 114 -2.31 -17.42 5.29
C SER A 114 -2.99 -18.50 6.13
N HIS A 115 -3.92 -18.13 7.02
CA HIS A 115 -4.54 -19.01 8.02
C HIS A 115 -6.08 -18.88 8.01
N LEU A 116 -6.68 -18.72 6.81
CA LEU A 116 -8.13 -18.58 6.68
C LEU A 116 -8.82 -19.94 6.69
N TYR A 117 -8.99 -20.49 7.88
CA TYR A 117 -9.68 -21.78 8.06
C TYR A 117 -11.18 -21.63 8.33
N ASP A 118 -11.64 -20.42 8.66
CA ASP A 118 -13.05 -20.15 8.87
C ASP A 118 -13.58 -19.01 8.04
N ASP A 119 -14.87 -19.06 7.72
CA ASP A 119 -15.56 -18.04 6.93
C ASP A 119 -15.72 -16.73 7.67
N SER A 120 -15.77 -16.75 8.98
CA SER A 120 -15.91 -15.54 9.81
C SER A 120 -14.71 -14.63 9.65
N THR A 121 -13.50 -15.19 9.79
CA THR A 121 -12.25 -14.44 9.62
C THR A 121 -12.12 -13.92 8.18
N ALA A 122 -12.44 -14.75 7.19
CA ALA A 122 -12.41 -14.35 5.78
C ALA A 122 -13.36 -13.18 5.50
N SER A 123 -14.58 -13.25 6.05
CA SER A 123 -15.57 -12.18 5.90
C SER A 123 -15.15 -10.89 6.56
N ASP A 124 -14.55 -10.96 7.75
CA ASP A 124 -14.05 -9.78 8.45
C ASP A 124 -12.93 -9.09 7.68
N ILE A 125 -11.99 -9.87 7.14
CA ILE A 125 -10.90 -9.33 6.32
C ILE A 125 -11.47 -8.72 5.04
N PHE A 126 -12.39 -9.41 4.36
CA PHE A 126 -13.04 -8.89 3.16
C PHE A 126 -13.72 -7.54 3.43
N ASN A 127 -14.48 -7.43 4.52
CA ASN A 127 -15.16 -6.19 4.87
C ASN A 127 -14.18 -5.07 5.16
N SER A 128 -13.06 -5.37 5.82
CA SER A 128 -12.00 -4.39 6.07
C SER A 128 -11.32 -3.93 4.78
N ILE A 129 -11.10 -4.83 3.83
CA ILE A 129 -10.55 -4.49 2.51
C ILE A 129 -11.46 -3.49 1.81
N LYS A 130 -12.75 -3.81 1.73
CA LYS A 130 -13.75 -3.00 1.05
C LYS A 130 -13.92 -1.63 1.69
N ASN A 131 -14.04 -1.59 3.01
CA ASN A 131 -14.45 -0.39 3.75
C ASN A 131 -13.29 0.48 4.22
N LYS A 132 -12.06 -0.06 4.28
CA LYS A 132 -10.92 0.64 4.89
C LYS A 132 -9.63 0.52 4.09
N TYR A 133 -9.19 -0.69 3.77
CA TYR A 133 -7.84 -0.91 3.22
C TYR A 133 -7.69 -0.40 1.79
N LEU A 134 -8.70 -0.53 0.96
CA LEU A 134 -8.67 0.04 -0.40
C LEU A 134 -8.40 1.55 -0.34
N GLY A 135 -9.05 2.26 0.57
CA GLY A 135 -8.83 3.69 0.77
C GLY A 135 -7.41 4.01 1.21
N LEU A 136 -6.82 3.18 2.08
CA LEU A 136 -5.42 3.34 2.50
C LEU A 136 -4.46 3.20 1.32
N PHE A 137 -4.67 2.21 0.46
CA PHE A 137 -3.85 2.02 -0.75
C PHE A 137 -3.94 3.22 -1.69
N LYS A 138 -5.14 3.71 -1.92
CA LYS A 138 -5.36 4.88 -2.81
C LYS A 138 -4.71 6.13 -2.26
N ALA A 139 -4.82 6.38 -0.95
CA ALA A 139 -4.18 7.51 -0.30
C ALA A 139 -2.65 7.43 -0.39
N LEU A 140 -2.08 6.23 -0.21
CA LEU A 140 -0.65 6.01 -0.35
C LEU A 140 -0.17 6.29 -1.78
N ILE A 141 -0.89 5.80 -2.79
CA ILE A 141 -0.57 6.08 -4.20
C ILE A 141 -0.54 7.58 -4.46
N ALA A 142 -1.55 8.30 -3.97
CA ALA A 142 -1.62 9.76 -4.14
C ALA A 142 -0.41 10.46 -3.53
N LYS A 143 0.04 10.03 -2.36
CA LYS A 143 1.22 10.60 -1.69
C LYS A 143 2.52 10.27 -2.44
N LEU A 144 2.70 9.02 -2.86
CA LEU A 144 3.90 8.59 -3.58
C LEU A 144 3.99 9.21 -4.97
N LYS A 145 2.85 9.49 -5.58
CA LYS A 145 2.77 10.14 -6.88
C LYS A 145 3.19 11.60 -6.83
N GLY A 146 3.02 12.23 -5.70
CA GLY A 146 3.30 13.65 -5.51
C GLY A 146 2.09 14.51 -5.82
#